data_74f5554a8101facf73b102c1c6286a50
#
_entry.id   74f5554a8101facf73b102c1c6286a50
#
_cell.length_a   1.000
_cell.length_b   1.000
_cell.length_c   1.000
_cell.angle_alpha   90.00
_cell.angle_beta   90.00
_cell.angle_gamma   90.00
#
_symmetry.space_group_name_H-M   'P 1'
#
loop_
_entity.id
_entity.type
_entity.pdbx_description
1 polymer ?
#
loop_
_entity_poly.entity_id
_entity_poly.type
_entity_poly.pdbx_seq_one_letter_code
_entity_poly.pdbx_strand_id
1 'polypeptide(L)'
;MRLSLVLAFLFFIGSCFGWVLELLYRHKKWINPGFCTGPYLPIYGFGLCTLFLLASLEDLHLIADPVWNRVALFLAMAVAMTLIEYIAGLACLKYLKVRLWDYSNLWGNIQGIICPLFSFFWAALGAAYYFLVHPYILNALAWLSNNLAFSFFIGMFFGVFIIDVVHSSQIIVKLKKFAEENKVVVKYESIKDHIRDFNQNAAAKYHFFSPFRSDSPLAEHLKEMYLKLEKQRDSRK
;
A
#
# COMPACT_ATOMS: atom_id res chain seq x y z
N MET A 1 1.92 -4.41 28.33
CA MET A 1 2.79 -3.78 27.29
C MET A 1 2.18 -2.45 26.87
N ARG A 2 2.97 -1.42 26.50
CA ARG A 2 2.43 -0.12 26.04
C ARG A 2 1.78 -0.28 24.65
N LEU A 3 0.60 0.35 24.46
CA LEU A 3 -0.14 0.30 23.18
C LEU A 3 0.74 0.74 21.98
N SER A 4 1.60 1.74 22.19
CA SER A 4 2.50 2.21 21.13
C SER A 4 3.45 1.11 20.62
N LEU A 5 3.99 0.26 21.49
CA LEU A 5 4.85 -0.86 21.10
C LEU A 5 4.05 -1.96 20.39
N VAL A 6 2.80 -2.20 20.83
CA VAL A 6 1.89 -3.13 20.15
C VAL A 6 1.63 -2.67 18.71
N LEU A 7 1.24 -1.42 18.53
CA LEU A 7 0.94 -0.87 17.21
C LEU A 7 2.19 -0.82 16.31
N ALA A 8 3.36 -0.50 16.88
CA ALA A 8 4.61 -0.52 16.14
C ALA A 8 4.96 -1.94 15.63
N PHE A 9 4.81 -2.95 16.48
CA PHE A 9 5.03 -4.34 16.10
C PHE A 9 4.05 -4.81 15.02
N LEU A 10 2.77 -4.50 15.17
CA LEU A 10 1.74 -4.83 14.21
C LEU A 10 1.95 -4.11 12.87
N PHE A 11 2.32 -2.84 12.90
CA PHE A 11 2.66 -2.09 11.70
C PHE A 11 3.84 -2.73 10.95
N PHE A 12 4.90 -3.11 11.66
CA PHE A 12 6.06 -3.80 11.10
C PHE A 12 5.62 -5.10 10.40
N ILE A 13 4.96 -6.00 11.12
CA ILE A 13 4.53 -7.31 10.57
C ILE A 13 3.55 -7.09 9.41
N GLY A 14 2.54 -6.25 9.59
CA GLY A 14 1.53 -6.00 8.57
C GLY A 14 2.11 -5.43 7.29
N SER A 15 3.05 -4.48 7.40
CA SER A 15 3.70 -3.87 6.23
C SER A 15 4.56 -4.87 5.45
N CYS A 16 5.34 -5.71 6.14
CA CYS A 16 6.18 -6.72 5.49
C CYS A 16 5.32 -7.85 4.87
N PHE A 17 4.32 -8.35 5.62
CA PHE A 17 3.43 -9.39 5.12
C PHE A 17 2.60 -8.91 3.93
N GLY A 18 2.07 -7.69 4.00
CA GLY A 18 1.33 -7.07 2.89
C GLY A 18 2.19 -6.91 1.63
N TRP A 19 3.49 -6.62 1.77
CA TRP A 19 4.41 -6.59 0.64
C TRP A 19 4.54 -7.97 -0.02
N VAL A 20 4.63 -9.04 0.77
CA VAL A 20 4.68 -10.42 0.25
C VAL A 20 3.38 -10.76 -0.47
N LEU A 21 2.21 -10.46 0.12
CA LEU A 21 0.91 -10.70 -0.51
C LEU A 21 0.78 -9.98 -1.86
N GLU A 22 1.16 -8.70 -1.91
CA GLU A 22 1.10 -7.91 -3.14
C GLU A 22 2.07 -8.42 -4.20
N LEU A 23 3.27 -8.87 -3.80
CA LEU A 23 4.23 -9.48 -4.70
C LEU A 23 3.69 -10.79 -5.31
N LEU A 24 3.05 -11.63 -4.50
CA LEU A 24 2.40 -12.85 -4.96
C LEU A 24 1.23 -12.56 -5.91
N TYR A 25 0.41 -11.57 -5.61
CA TYR A 25 -0.67 -11.12 -6.48
C TYR A 25 -0.13 -10.63 -7.84
N ARG A 26 1.01 -9.90 -7.83
CA ARG A 26 1.65 -9.34 -9.03
C ARG A 26 2.67 -10.28 -9.66
N HIS A 27 2.64 -11.58 -9.40
CA HIS A 27 3.66 -12.55 -9.82
C HIS A 27 4.09 -12.48 -11.30
N LYS A 28 3.24 -11.96 -12.19
CA LYS A 28 3.56 -11.76 -13.62
C LYS A 28 4.43 -10.55 -13.90
N LYS A 29 4.56 -9.62 -12.97
CA LYS A 29 5.21 -8.32 -13.19
C LYS A 29 6.44 -8.11 -12.32
N TRP A 30 7.06 -8.97 -11.72
CA TRP A 30 8.29 -8.85 -10.89
C TRP A 30 8.81 -7.40 -10.72
N ILE A 31 7.95 -6.52 -10.18
CA ILE A 31 8.24 -5.13 -9.83
C ILE A 31 7.96 -4.96 -8.35
N ASN A 32 8.85 -4.28 -7.62
CA ASN A 32 8.60 -3.95 -6.21
C ASN A 32 7.25 -3.21 -6.06
N PRO A 33 6.28 -3.77 -5.33
CA PRO A 33 5.01 -3.09 -5.09
C PRO A 33 5.21 -1.86 -4.20
N GLY A 34 4.29 -0.89 -4.27
CA GLY A 34 4.35 0.31 -3.46
C GLY A 34 5.37 1.36 -3.92
N PHE A 35 5.55 2.39 -3.10
CA PHE A 35 6.45 3.50 -3.40
C PHE A 35 7.78 3.45 -2.64
N CYS A 36 7.86 2.70 -1.55
CA CYS A 36 9.09 2.47 -0.80
C CYS A 36 10.02 1.51 -1.53
N THR A 37 11.32 1.68 -1.32
CA THR A 37 12.35 0.79 -1.88
C THR A 37 12.37 -0.54 -1.15
N GLY A 38 12.18 -0.55 0.17
CA GLY A 38 12.23 -1.76 1.01
C GLY A 38 11.00 -2.66 0.88
N PRO A 39 11.09 -3.89 1.45
CA PRO A 39 10.06 -4.92 1.34
C PRO A 39 8.92 -4.68 2.36
N TYR A 40 8.23 -3.57 2.24
CA TYR A 40 7.09 -3.21 3.10
C TYR A 40 6.10 -2.29 2.40
N LEU A 41 4.81 -2.47 2.75
CA LEU A 41 3.69 -1.65 2.30
C LEU A 41 2.96 -1.03 3.50
N PRO A 42 3.14 0.26 3.77
CA PRO A 42 2.56 0.93 4.95
C PRO A 42 1.05 0.78 5.07
N ILE A 43 0.32 0.74 3.96
CA ILE A 43 -1.14 0.61 3.98
C ILE A 43 -1.61 -0.69 4.67
N TYR A 44 -0.89 -1.79 4.49
CA TYR A 44 -1.16 -3.06 5.18
C TYR A 44 -0.79 -2.99 6.67
N GLY A 45 0.27 -2.24 7.00
CA GLY A 45 0.63 -1.97 8.40
C GLY A 45 -0.46 -1.21 9.15
N PHE A 46 -0.95 -0.12 8.56
CA PHE A 46 -2.09 0.63 9.11
C PHE A 46 -3.36 -0.24 9.17
N GLY A 47 -3.59 -1.04 8.13
CA GLY A 47 -4.70 -1.99 8.08
C GLY A 47 -4.66 -2.98 9.24
N LEU A 48 -3.53 -3.64 9.49
CA LEU A 48 -3.38 -4.61 10.58
C LEU A 48 -3.57 -3.95 11.96
N CYS A 49 -3.04 -2.75 12.16
CA CYS A 49 -3.27 -1.98 13.38
C CYS A 49 -4.76 -1.69 13.60
N THR A 50 -5.46 -1.28 12.55
CA THR A 50 -6.91 -0.97 12.61
C THR A 50 -7.73 -2.22 12.89
N LEU A 51 -7.44 -3.33 12.20
CA LEU A 51 -8.11 -4.61 12.43
C LEU A 51 -7.92 -5.11 13.87
N PHE A 52 -6.71 -4.98 14.40
CA PHE A 52 -6.41 -5.33 15.80
C PHE A 52 -7.21 -4.49 16.77
N LEU A 53 -7.25 -3.16 16.59
CA LEU A 53 -8.00 -2.26 17.46
C LEU A 53 -9.50 -2.57 17.41
N LEU A 54 -10.06 -2.81 16.23
CA LEU A 54 -11.48 -3.17 16.09
C LEU A 54 -11.77 -4.56 16.69
N ALA A 55 -10.91 -5.54 16.50
CA ALA A 55 -11.08 -6.86 17.13
C ALA A 55 -11.06 -6.77 18.67
N SER A 56 -10.22 -5.89 19.23
CA SER A 56 -10.14 -5.67 20.67
C SER A 56 -11.43 -5.06 21.27
N LEU A 57 -12.35 -4.55 20.43
CA LEU A 57 -13.65 -4.06 20.88
C LEU A 57 -14.67 -5.19 21.10
N GLU A 58 -14.39 -6.43 20.70
CA GLU A 58 -15.28 -7.57 20.90
C GLU A 58 -15.62 -7.77 22.38
N ASP A 59 -14.60 -7.63 23.25
CA ASP A 59 -14.74 -7.80 24.70
C ASP A 59 -15.60 -6.71 25.36
N LEU A 60 -15.81 -5.58 24.68
CA LEU A 60 -16.68 -4.50 25.19
C LEU A 60 -18.18 -4.80 24.99
N HIS A 61 -18.52 -5.86 24.25
CA HIS A 61 -19.91 -6.30 24.02
C HIS A 61 -20.83 -5.11 23.65
N LEU A 62 -20.41 -4.32 22.61
CA LEU A 62 -21.15 -3.13 22.18
C LEU A 62 -22.61 -3.44 21.79
N ILE A 63 -22.86 -4.66 21.34
CA ILE A 63 -24.20 -5.22 21.10
C ILE A 63 -24.37 -6.41 22.03
N ALA A 64 -25.50 -6.46 22.73
CA ALA A 64 -25.78 -7.47 23.75
C ALA A 64 -25.81 -8.91 23.17
N ASP A 65 -26.27 -9.08 21.94
CA ASP A 65 -26.25 -10.38 21.24
C ASP A 65 -24.84 -10.64 20.67
N PRO A 66 -24.18 -11.74 21.05
CA PRO A 66 -22.81 -12.06 20.61
C PRO A 66 -22.68 -12.24 19.11
N VAL A 67 -23.71 -12.77 18.42
CA VAL A 67 -23.68 -12.98 16.98
C VAL A 67 -23.72 -11.64 16.25
N TRP A 68 -24.66 -10.78 16.62
CA TRP A 68 -24.77 -9.44 16.03
C TRP A 68 -23.58 -8.53 16.37
N ASN A 69 -22.96 -8.70 17.55
CA ASN A 69 -21.74 -8.00 17.91
C ASN A 69 -20.58 -8.36 16.93
N ARG A 70 -20.39 -9.64 16.63
CA ARG A 70 -19.38 -10.10 15.66
C ARG A 70 -19.67 -9.63 14.23
N VAL A 71 -20.94 -9.69 13.82
CA VAL A 71 -21.34 -9.18 12.49
C VAL A 71 -21.05 -7.70 12.36
N ALA A 72 -21.40 -6.89 13.38
CA ALA A 72 -21.14 -5.46 13.38
C ALA A 72 -19.63 -5.15 13.32
N LEU A 73 -18.80 -5.88 14.09
CA LEU A 73 -17.35 -5.72 14.07
C LEU A 73 -16.76 -6.09 12.71
N PHE A 74 -17.22 -7.18 12.10
CA PHE A 74 -16.79 -7.56 10.76
C PHE A 74 -17.14 -6.49 9.71
N LEU A 75 -18.36 -5.96 9.76
CA LEU A 75 -18.76 -4.87 8.86
C LEU A 75 -17.92 -3.60 9.12
N ALA A 76 -17.66 -3.27 10.37
CA ALA A 76 -16.80 -2.15 10.74
C ALA A 76 -15.38 -2.33 10.20
N MET A 77 -14.81 -3.55 10.29
CA MET A 77 -13.50 -3.88 9.71
C MET A 77 -13.49 -3.70 8.18
N ALA A 78 -14.49 -4.22 7.48
CA ALA A 78 -14.60 -4.09 6.02
C ALA A 78 -14.69 -2.62 5.59
N VAL A 79 -15.50 -1.83 6.27
CA VAL A 79 -15.64 -0.38 6.02
C VAL A 79 -14.33 0.35 6.32
N ALA A 80 -13.71 0.08 7.48
CA ALA A 80 -12.47 0.75 7.89
C ALA A 80 -11.32 0.48 6.91
N MET A 81 -11.17 -0.76 6.41
CA MET A 81 -10.14 -1.10 5.42
C MET A 81 -10.36 -0.35 4.10
N THR A 82 -11.60 -0.30 3.61
CA THR A 82 -11.94 0.46 2.39
C THR A 82 -11.72 1.97 2.59
N LEU A 83 -12.02 2.51 3.79
CA LEU A 83 -11.76 3.92 4.11
C LEU A 83 -10.27 4.25 4.16
N ILE A 84 -9.43 3.38 4.72
CA ILE A 84 -7.96 3.55 4.72
C ILE A 84 -7.45 3.64 3.29
N GLU A 85 -7.89 2.72 2.42
CA GLU A 85 -7.52 2.73 1.01
C GLU A 85 -7.97 4.02 0.32
N TYR A 86 -9.22 4.43 0.54
CA TYR A 86 -9.77 5.64 -0.06
C TYR A 86 -9.03 6.91 0.41
N ILE A 87 -8.80 7.05 1.72
CA ILE A 87 -8.10 8.22 2.29
C ILE A 87 -6.66 8.28 1.75
N ALA A 88 -5.94 7.17 1.72
CA ALA A 88 -4.59 7.10 1.19
C ALA A 88 -4.53 7.48 -0.30
N GLY A 89 -5.40 6.90 -1.13
CA GLY A 89 -5.47 7.20 -2.55
C GLY A 89 -5.90 8.65 -2.84
N LEU A 90 -6.88 9.16 -2.08
CA LEU A 90 -7.35 10.54 -2.21
C LEU A 90 -6.25 11.54 -1.82
N ALA A 91 -5.51 11.27 -0.74
CA ALA A 91 -4.39 12.09 -0.32
C ALA A 91 -3.31 12.16 -1.40
N CYS A 92 -2.91 11.02 -1.96
CA CYS A 92 -1.93 10.97 -3.06
C CYS A 92 -2.43 11.72 -4.30
N LEU A 93 -3.69 11.53 -4.68
CA LEU A 93 -4.27 12.19 -5.85
C LEU A 93 -4.40 13.72 -5.65
N LYS A 94 -4.90 14.15 -4.49
CA LYS A 94 -5.17 15.58 -4.22
C LYS A 94 -3.89 16.37 -3.96
N TYR A 95 -2.98 15.85 -3.13
CA TYR A 95 -1.81 16.60 -2.67
C TYR A 95 -0.55 16.34 -3.49
N LEU A 96 -0.42 15.14 -4.08
CA LEU A 96 0.78 14.76 -4.83
C LEU A 96 0.57 14.76 -6.35
N LYS A 97 -0.70 14.82 -6.83
CA LYS A 97 -1.05 14.66 -8.25
C LYS A 97 -0.54 13.34 -8.86
N VAL A 98 -0.32 12.36 -8.01
CA VAL A 98 0.17 11.03 -8.36
C VAL A 98 -0.88 10.01 -7.97
N ARG A 99 -1.20 9.11 -8.89
CA ARG A 99 -2.09 7.97 -8.67
C ARG A 99 -1.22 6.74 -8.45
N LEU A 100 -1.15 6.24 -7.21
CA LEU A 100 -0.33 5.08 -6.85
C LEU A 100 -0.90 3.78 -7.45
N TRP A 101 -2.23 3.63 -7.48
CA TRP A 101 -2.96 2.56 -8.17
C TRP A 101 -4.14 3.15 -8.95
N ASP A 102 -4.74 2.39 -9.86
CA ASP A 102 -5.80 2.91 -10.72
C ASP A 102 -6.84 1.84 -11.02
N TYR A 103 -8.00 1.99 -10.43
CA TYR A 103 -9.17 1.14 -10.66
C TYR A 103 -10.18 1.74 -11.63
N SER A 104 -9.82 2.76 -12.40
CA SER A 104 -10.75 3.47 -13.30
C SER A 104 -11.43 2.56 -14.31
N ASN A 105 -10.82 1.42 -14.66
CA ASN A 105 -11.36 0.45 -15.60
C ASN A 105 -12.25 -0.62 -14.94
N LEU A 106 -12.41 -0.58 -13.60
CA LEU A 106 -13.22 -1.57 -12.87
C LEU A 106 -14.62 -1.02 -12.61
N TRP A 107 -15.61 -1.91 -12.64
CA TRP A 107 -16.99 -1.55 -12.38
C TRP A 107 -17.19 -0.98 -10.98
N GLY A 108 -18.07 0.03 -10.87
CA GLY A 108 -18.43 0.64 -9.58
C GLY A 108 -17.29 1.40 -8.90
N ASN A 109 -16.19 1.73 -9.60
CA ASN A 109 -15.11 2.47 -8.99
C ASN A 109 -15.52 3.89 -8.59
N ILE A 110 -14.96 4.37 -7.48
CA ILE A 110 -15.09 5.75 -7.01
C ILE A 110 -13.75 6.44 -7.25
N GLN A 111 -13.73 7.41 -8.17
CA GLN A 111 -12.56 8.19 -8.56
C GLN A 111 -11.35 7.34 -9.00
N GLY A 112 -11.56 6.06 -9.36
CA GLY A 112 -10.50 5.10 -9.65
C GLY A 112 -9.63 4.73 -8.44
N ILE A 113 -10.05 5.09 -7.21
CA ILE A 113 -9.31 4.86 -5.97
C ILE A 113 -9.78 3.58 -5.30
N ILE A 114 -11.11 3.38 -5.18
CA ILE A 114 -11.73 2.17 -4.63
C ILE A 114 -12.73 1.59 -5.60
N CYS A 115 -13.00 0.29 -5.49
CA CYS A 115 -14.07 -0.37 -6.24
C CYS A 115 -14.60 -1.60 -5.46
N PRO A 116 -15.83 -2.06 -5.75
CA PRO A 116 -16.46 -3.17 -5.02
C PRO A 116 -15.60 -4.44 -4.97
N LEU A 117 -14.88 -4.76 -6.04
CA LEU A 117 -14.02 -5.94 -6.10
C LEU A 117 -12.90 -5.88 -5.04
N PHE A 118 -12.18 -4.77 -4.95
CA PHE A 118 -11.09 -4.61 -3.98
C PHE A 118 -11.61 -4.39 -2.56
N SER A 119 -12.76 -3.73 -2.38
CA SER A 119 -13.44 -3.67 -1.09
C SER A 119 -13.84 -5.06 -0.58
N PHE A 120 -14.26 -5.96 -1.49
CA PHE A 120 -14.50 -7.37 -1.14
C PHE A 120 -13.21 -8.09 -0.72
N PHE A 121 -12.09 -7.87 -1.41
CA PHE A 121 -10.79 -8.44 -0.99
C PHE A 121 -10.37 -7.92 0.38
N TRP A 122 -10.57 -6.64 0.67
CA TRP A 122 -10.32 -6.07 2.00
C TRP A 122 -11.21 -6.70 3.07
N ALA A 123 -12.50 -6.91 2.78
CA ALA A 123 -13.41 -7.61 3.68
C ALA A 123 -12.99 -9.07 3.92
N ALA A 124 -12.57 -9.78 2.86
CA ALA A 124 -12.05 -11.15 2.97
C ALA A 124 -10.77 -11.22 3.81
N LEU A 125 -9.85 -10.26 3.64
CA LEU A 125 -8.65 -10.15 4.48
C LEU A 125 -9.01 -9.83 5.93
N GLY A 126 -10.00 -8.96 6.18
CA GLY A 126 -10.52 -8.68 7.51
C GLY A 126 -11.12 -9.91 8.17
N ALA A 127 -11.90 -10.71 7.43
CA ALA A 127 -12.45 -11.98 7.92
C ALA A 127 -11.33 -12.98 8.22
N ALA A 128 -10.38 -13.17 7.31
CA ALA A 128 -9.24 -14.05 7.52
C ALA A 128 -8.43 -13.62 8.77
N TYR A 129 -8.21 -12.33 8.93
CA TYR A 129 -7.58 -11.80 10.14
C TYR A 129 -8.37 -12.15 11.39
N TYR A 130 -9.66 -11.83 11.43
CA TYR A 130 -10.49 -11.99 12.62
C TYR A 130 -10.65 -13.47 13.02
N PHE A 131 -10.93 -14.36 12.07
CA PHE A 131 -11.19 -15.76 12.37
C PHE A 131 -9.95 -16.63 12.47
N LEU A 132 -8.88 -16.31 11.71
CA LEU A 132 -7.72 -17.18 11.61
C LEU A 132 -6.45 -16.57 12.23
N VAL A 133 -6.21 -15.28 12.04
CA VAL A 133 -4.92 -14.66 12.37
C VAL A 133 -4.91 -14.03 13.76
N HIS A 134 -6.02 -13.48 14.23
CA HIS A 134 -6.10 -12.74 15.49
C HIS A 134 -5.57 -13.52 16.71
N PRO A 135 -5.88 -14.82 16.92
CA PRO A 135 -5.32 -15.58 18.04
C PRO A 135 -3.79 -15.71 17.99
N TYR A 136 -3.21 -15.84 16.79
CA TYR A 136 -1.75 -15.90 16.62
C TYR A 136 -1.10 -14.53 16.91
N ILE A 137 -1.78 -13.45 16.56
CA ILE A 137 -1.33 -12.08 16.92
C ILE A 137 -1.31 -11.92 18.43
N LEU A 138 -2.35 -12.35 19.16
CA LEU A 138 -2.36 -12.29 20.62
C LEU A 138 -1.20 -13.08 21.24
N ASN A 139 -0.92 -14.27 20.72
CA ASN A 139 0.22 -15.10 21.15
C ASN A 139 1.57 -14.40 20.85
N ALA A 140 1.72 -13.80 19.67
CA ALA A 140 2.91 -13.06 19.29
C ALA A 140 3.13 -11.83 20.20
N LEU A 141 2.05 -11.13 20.57
CA LEU A 141 2.12 -10.00 21.50
C LEU A 141 2.45 -10.45 22.93
N ALA A 142 1.93 -11.60 23.38
CA ALA A 142 2.30 -12.21 24.66
C ALA A 142 3.80 -12.61 24.66
N TRP A 143 4.27 -13.20 23.57
CA TRP A 143 5.70 -13.49 23.39
C TRP A 143 6.56 -12.21 23.44
N LEU A 144 6.16 -11.16 22.71
CA LEU A 144 6.86 -9.89 22.71
C LEU A 144 6.92 -9.26 24.11
N SER A 145 5.85 -9.39 24.91
CA SER A 145 5.82 -8.87 26.28
C SER A 145 6.83 -9.53 27.21
N ASN A 146 7.15 -10.80 26.93
CA ASN A 146 8.16 -11.57 27.66
C ASN A 146 9.58 -11.41 27.07
N ASN A 147 9.71 -10.87 25.87
CA ASN A 147 10.97 -10.71 25.12
C ASN A 147 11.16 -9.25 24.68
N LEU A 148 11.07 -8.31 25.59
CA LEU A 148 11.12 -6.86 25.29
C LEU A 148 12.42 -6.43 24.59
N ALA A 149 13.51 -7.18 24.68
CA ALA A 149 14.73 -6.93 23.92
C ALA A 149 14.48 -6.92 22.40
N PHE A 150 13.45 -7.64 21.92
CA PHE A 150 13.05 -7.62 20.51
C PHE A 150 12.55 -6.25 20.04
N SER A 151 12.15 -5.35 20.94
CA SER A 151 11.80 -3.97 20.62
C SER A 151 12.95 -3.20 19.95
N PHE A 152 14.20 -3.61 20.16
CA PHE A 152 15.36 -3.08 19.44
C PHE A 152 15.23 -3.30 17.93
N PHE A 153 14.84 -4.50 17.50
CA PHE A 153 14.65 -4.80 16.07
C PHE A 153 13.46 -4.03 15.48
N ILE A 154 12.40 -3.82 16.27
CA ILE A 154 11.27 -2.96 15.86
C ILE A 154 11.76 -1.52 15.65
N GLY A 155 12.57 -0.99 16.59
CA GLY A 155 13.16 0.34 16.45
C GLY A 155 14.09 0.46 15.25
N MET A 156 14.92 -0.55 15.00
CA MET A 156 15.78 -0.61 13.81
C MET A 156 14.98 -0.62 12.52
N PHE A 157 13.89 -1.40 12.46
CA PHE A 157 12.96 -1.37 11.32
C PHE A 157 12.43 0.03 11.07
N PHE A 158 11.95 0.73 12.09
CA PHE A 158 11.42 2.09 11.92
C PHE A 158 12.51 3.09 11.50
N GLY A 159 13.73 2.93 11.97
CA GLY A 159 14.88 3.73 11.51
C GLY A 159 15.10 3.57 10.00
N VAL A 160 15.19 2.34 9.51
CA VAL A 160 15.35 2.03 8.08
C VAL A 160 14.11 2.50 7.29
N PHE A 161 12.92 2.26 7.80
CA PHE A 161 11.67 2.66 7.17
C PHE A 161 11.57 4.17 6.98
N ILE A 162 11.92 4.98 7.99
CA ILE A 162 11.88 6.45 7.89
C ILE A 162 12.90 6.94 6.85
N ILE A 163 14.12 6.39 6.84
CA ILE A 163 15.14 6.75 5.85
C ILE A 163 14.64 6.44 4.43
N ASP A 164 14.04 5.28 4.24
CA ASP A 164 13.51 4.88 2.94
C ASP A 164 12.32 5.74 2.51
N VAL A 165 11.40 6.07 3.41
CA VAL A 165 10.29 6.99 3.13
C VAL A 165 10.80 8.35 2.66
N VAL A 166 11.82 8.91 3.33
CA VAL A 166 12.44 10.18 2.94
C VAL A 166 13.10 10.06 1.57
N HIS A 167 13.85 8.98 1.32
CA HIS A 167 14.50 8.74 0.02
C HIS A 167 13.45 8.55 -1.10
N SER A 168 12.46 7.71 -0.88
CA SER A 168 11.41 7.41 -1.86
C SER A 168 10.50 8.61 -2.14
N SER A 169 10.31 9.49 -1.16
CA SER A 169 9.54 10.73 -1.33
C SER A 169 10.15 11.68 -2.35
N GLN A 170 11.47 11.65 -2.56
CA GLN A 170 12.14 12.47 -3.58
C GLN A 170 11.64 12.12 -5.00
N ILE A 171 11.34 10.86 -5.26
CA ILE A 171 10.76 10.43 -6.54
C ILE A 171 9.35 11.01 -6.68
N ILE A 172 8.54 10.90 -5.63
CA ILE A 172 7.18 11.46 -5.62
C ILE A 172 7.19 12.97 -5.86
N VAL A 173 8.14 13.71 -5.25
CA VAL A 173 8.28 15.14 -5.47
C VAL A 173 8.60 15.47 -6.95
N LYS A 174 9.48 14.71 -7.59
CA LYS A 174 9.77 14.85 -9.02
C LYS A 174 8.54 14.57 -9.89
N LEU A 175 7.79 13.51 -9.58
CA LEU A 175 6.55 13.18 -10.28
C LEU A 175 5.48 14.26 -10.10
N LYS A 176 5.33 14.79 -8.87
CA LYS A 176 4.42 15.89 -8.58
C LYS A 176 4.77 17.14 -9.39
N LYS A 177 6.05 17.55 -9.41
CA LYS A 177 6.50 18.71 -10.18
C LYS A 177 6.17 18.56 -11.67
N PHE A 178 6.46 17.41 -12.25
CA PHE A 178 6.07 17.10 -13.64
C PHE A 178 4.56 17.17 -13.86
N ALA A 179 3.77 16.61 -12.93
CA ALA A 179 2.31 16.63 -12.98
C ALA A 179 1.74 18.05 -12.97
N GLU A 180 2.29 18.92 -12.14
CA GLU A 180 1.88 20.33 -12.02
C GLU A 180 2.25 21.15 -13.26
N GLU A 181 3.48 21.00 -13.77
CA GLU A 181 3.97 21.69 -14.96
C GLU A 181 3.17 21.33 -16.22
N ASN A 182 2.78 20.06 -16.36
CA ASN A 182 2.07 19.56 -17.54
C ASN A 182 0.55 19.46 -17.33
N LYS A 183 0.01 19.86 -16.16
CA LYS A 183 -1.42 19.79 -15.78
C LYS A 183 -2.03 18.38 -15.97
N VAL A 184 -1.28 17.34 -15.58
CA VAL A 184 -1.67 15.94 -15.70
C VAL A 184 -1.63 15.23 -14.35
N VAL A 185 -2.25 14.05 -14.28
CA VAL A 185 -2.09 13.11 -13.15
C VAL A 185 -1.17 11.99 -13.58
N VAL A 186 -0.06 11.82 -12.86
CA VAL A 186 0.92 10.77 -13.16
C VAL A 186 0.45 9.44 -12.57
N LYS A 187 0.36 8.40 -13.40
CA LYS A 187 0.09 7.02 -12.97
C LYS A 187 1.38 6.34 -12.58
N TYR A 188 1.60 6.14 -11.29
CA TYR A 188 2.85 5.65 -10.71
C TYR A 188 3.26 4.27 -11.25
N GLU A 189 2.32 3.33 -11.31
CA GLU A 189 2.59 1.98 -11.83
C GLU A 189 2.91 1.99 -13.33
N SER A 190 2.24 2.84 -14.10
CA SER A 190 2.50 2.94 -15.55
C SER A 190 3.90 3.45 -15.85
N ILE A 191 4.44 4.38 -15.06
CA ILE A 191 5.82 4.84 -15.26
C ILE A 191 6.84 3.78 -14.83
N LYS A 192 6.57 3.00 -13.79
CA LYS A 192 7.42 1.86 -13.42
C LYS A 192 7.46 0.80 -14.53
N ASP A 193 6.29 0.45 -15.08
CA ASP A 193 6.21 -0.48 -16.21
C ASP A 193 6.99 0.06 -17.43
N HIS A 194 6.84 1.34 -17.77
CA HIS A 194 7.55 1.97 -18.89
C HIS A 194 9.08 1.92 -18.71
N ILE A 195 9.59 2.26 -17.53
CA ILE A 195 11.03 2.24 -17.25
C ILE A 195 11.57 0.80 -17.28
N ARG A 196 10.82 -0.17 -16.73
CA ARG A 196 11.20 -1.58 -16.81
C ARG A 196 11.35 -2.04 -18.27
N ASP A 197 10.34 -1.76 -19.08
CA ASP A 197 10.33 -2.19 -20.49
C ASP A 197 11.44 -1.48 -21.27
N PHE A 198 11.72 -0.21 -20.99
CA PHE A 198 12.86 0.52 -21.55
C PHE A 198 14.19 -0.15 -21.19
N ASN A 199 14.42 -0.44 -19.91
CA ASN A 199 15.65 -1.08 -19.45
C ASN A 199 15.83 -2.49 -20.05
N GLN A 200 14.75 -3.26 -20.18
CA GLN A 200 14.79 -4.58 -20.84
C GLN A 200 15.16 -4.47 -22.32
N ASN A 201 14.59 -3.52 -23.05
CA ASN A 201 14.88 -3.31 -24.47
C ASN A 201 16.30 -2.78 -24.72
N ALA A 202 16.83 -1.98 -23.77
CA ALA A 202 18.20 -1.46 -23.83
C ALA A 202 19.24 -2.47 -23.32
N ALA A 203 18.85 -3.72 -22.99
CA ALA A 203 19.68 -4.72 -22.30
C ALA A 203 20.34 -4.19 -21.02
N ALA A 204 19.73 -3.15 -20.40
CA ALA A 204 20.21 -2.55 -19.17
C ALA A 204 19.79 -3.38 -17.96
N LYS A 205 20.57 -3.27 -16.87
CA LYS A 205 20.29 -4.02 -15.63
C LYS A 205 19.00 -3.54 -15.00
N TYR A 206 18.02 -4.44 -14.87
CA TYR A 206 16.80 -4.17 -14.12
C TYR A 206 17.06 -4.23 -12.59
N HIS A 207 16.57 -3.22 -11.86
CA HIS A 207 16.70 -3.11 -10.42
C HIS A 207 15.34 -3.29 -9.75
N PHE A 208 15.05 -4.49 -9.24
CA PHE A 208 13.76 -4.82 -8.62
C PHE A 208 13.34 -3.85 -7.51
N PHE A 209 14.22 -3.55 -6.56
CA PHE A 209 13.93 -2.63 -5.45
C PHE A 209 13.98 -1.14 -5.83
N SER A 210 14.54 -0.81 -6.98
CA SER A 210 14.69 0.57 -7.44
C SER A 210 14.14 0.72 -8.86
N PRO A 211 12.82 0.54 -9.07
CA PRO A 211 12.21 0.45 -10.41
C PRO A 211 12.33 1.75 -11.23
N PHE A 212 12.67 2.87 -10.60
CA PHE A 212 12.92 4.15 -11.26
C PHE A 212 14.39 4.37 -11.66
N ARG A 213 15.26 3.39 -11.39
CA ARG A 213 16.67 3.47 -11.80
C ARG A 213 16.79 3.10 -13.29
N SER A 214 17.33 4.02 -14.07
CA SER A 214 17.56 3.88 -15.50
C SER A 214 18.76 4.74 -15.88
N ASP A 215 19.38 4.44 -17.03
CA ASP A 215 20.45 5.23 -17.60
C ASP A 215 19.94 6.57 -18.12
N SER A 216 18.66 6.67 -18.51
CA SER A 216 18.01 7.91 -18.88
C SER A 216 17.37 8.61 -17.67
N PRO A 217 17.34 9.95 -17.63
CA PRO A 217 16.69 10.72 -16.58
C PRO A 217 15.18 10.46 -16.48
N LEU A 218 14.63 10.44 -15.27
CA LEU A 218 13.18 10.23 -15.03
C LEU A 218 12.30 11.21 -15.84
N ALA A 219 12.77 12.45 -16.02
CA ALA A 219 12.05 13.48 -16.79
C ALA A 219 11.86 13.10 -18.27
N GLU A 220 12.83 12.41 -18.87
CA GLU A 220 12.74 11.92 -20.27
C GLU A 220 11.68 10.81 -20.36
N HIS A 221 11.72 9.83 -19.48
CA HIS A 221 10.71 8.77 -19.42
C HIS A 221 9.28 9.31 -19.27
N LEU A 222 9.11 10.33 -18.44
CA LEU A 222 7.81 10.99 -18.26
C LEU A 222 7.36 11.71 -19.54
N LYS A 223 8.24 12.44 -20.21
CA LYS A 223 7.93 13.11 -21.50
C LYS A 223 7.55 12.10 -22.59
N GLU A 224 8.34 11.05 -22.76
CA GLU A 224 8.05 10.00 -23.75
C GLU A 224 6.70 9.31 -23.49
N MET A 225 6.42 8.95 -22.23
CA MET A 225 5.16 8.34 -21.86
C MET A 225 3.98 9.29 -22.14
N TYR A 226 4.13 10.57 -21.81
CA TYR A 226 3.11 11.57 -22.06
C TYR A 226 2.84 11.75 -23.56
N LEU A 227 3.88 11.88 -24.38
CA LEU A 227 3.75 11.99 -25.85
C LEU A 227 3.08 10.74 -26.48
N LYS A 228 3.38 9.53 -25.97
CA LYS A 228 2.70 8.31 -26.41
C LYS A 228 1.20 8.34 -26.08
N LEU A 229 0.83 8.82 -24.90
CA LEU A 229 -0.56 8.93 -24.49
C LEU A 229 -1.33 9.97 -25.33
N GLU A 230 -0.72 11.11 -25.65
CA GLU A 230 -1.32 12.11 -26.55
C GLU A 230 -1.57 11.55 -27.96
N LYS A 231 -0.57 10.92 -28.57
CA LYS A 231 -0.73 10.29 -29.89
C LYS A 231 -1.85 9.24 -29.91
N GLN A 232 -1.95 8.43 -28.85
CA GLN A 232 -3.03 7.44 -28.74
C GLN A 232 -4.41 8.08 -28.58
N ARG A 233 -4.50 9.23 -27.91
CA ARG A 233 -5.76 9.96 -27.76
C ARG A 233 -6.19 10.59 -29.07
N ASP A 234 -5.25 11.15 -29.83
CA ASP A 234 -5.57 11.81 -31.11
C ASP A 234 -5.91 10.80 -32.22
N SER A 235 -5.35 9.59 -32.16
CA SER A 235 -5.69 8.49 -33.09
C SER A 235 -7.06 7.84 -32.83
N ARG A 236 -7.70 8.15 -31.69
CA ARG A 236 -9.04 7.63 -31.33
C ARG A 236 -10.17 8.66 -31.56
N LYS A 237 -9.81 9.86 -31.98
CA LYS A 237 -10.75 10.90 -32.44
C LYS A 237 -10.97 10.82 -33.95
#